data_46b80db1bd0faec8d5112d7c78b3a799
#
_entry.id   46b80db1bd0faec8d5112d7c78b3a799
#
_cell.length_a   1.000
_cell.length_b   1.000
_cell.length_c   1.000
_cell.angle_alpha   90.00
_cell.angle_beta   90.00
_cell.angle_gamma   90.00
#
_symmetry.space_group_name_H-M   'P 1'
#
loop_
_entity.id
_entity.type
_entity.pdbx_description
1 polymer ?
#
loop_
_entity_poly.entity_id
_entity_poly.type
_entity_poly.pdbx_seq_one_letter_code
_entity_poly.pdbx_strand_id
1 'polypeptide(L)'
;MMKYGRKYNFGEVIIARVQFTDSFEVKKRPALILFEEYKNVVCAVITSNPKMKGISITKKEGMAVNSIIKLNYIFTISEKMIEKKLFSISKEKCEVIKKEFLNKLD
;
A
#
# COMPACT_ATOMS: atom_id res chain seq x y z
N MET A 1 13.37 -2.11 -19.42
CA MET A 1 14.12 -1.91 -18.19
C MET A 1 14.05 -3.15 -17.30
N MET A 2 15.19 -3.61 -16.88
CA MET A 2 15.29 -4.80 -16.05
C MET A 2 14.94 -4.46 -14.60
N LYS A 3 14.14 -5.32 -13.98
CA LYS A 3 13.71 -5.12 -12.58
C LYS A 3 14.55 -5.95 -11.62
N TYR A 4 15.85 -5.97 -11.84
CA TYR A 4 16.75 -6.72 -10.99
C TYR A 4 16.70 -6.25 -9.54
N GLY A 5 16.65 -7.21 -8.65
CA GLY A 5 16.68 -6.96 -7.22
C GLY A 5 15.42 -6.42 -6.61
N ARG A 6 14.38 -6.19 -7.40
CA ARG A 6 13.11 -5.73 -6.87
C ARG A 6 12.30 -6.91 -6.32
N LYS A 7 12.03 -6.86 -5.03
CA LYS A 7 11.21 -7.85 -4.34
C LYS A 7 9.74 -7.44 -4.30
N TYR A 8 9.47 -6.14 -4.42
CA TYR A 8 8.14 -5.58 -4.19
C TYR A 8 7.72 -4.77 -5.40
N ASN A 9 6.50 -5.02 -5.86
CA ASN A 9 5.98 -4.44 -7.08
C ASN A 9 4.66 -3.71 -6.84
N PHE A 10 4.36 -2.76 -7.71
CA PHE A 10 3.08 -2.07 -7.67
C PHE A 10 1.91 -3.05 -7.64
N GLY A 11 0.98 -2.78 -6.73
CA GLY A 11 -0.23 -3.60 -6.60
C GLY A 11 -0.16 -4.68 -5.55
N GLU A 12 1.02 -4.92 -4.98
CA GLU A 12 1.13 -5.86 -3.87
C GLU A 12 0.65 -5.21 -2.59
N VAL A 13 -0.15 -5.95 -1.82
CA VAL A 13 -0.60 -5.52 -0.50
C VAL A 13 0.24 -6.25 0.53
N ILE A 14 0.79 -5.49 1.46
CA ILE A 14 1.72 -5.99 2.47
C ILE A 14 1.25 -5.64 3.87
N ILE A 15 1.83 -6.32 4.86
CA ILE A 15 1.79 -5.88 6.24
C ILE A 15 3.14 -5.26 6.57
N ALA A 16 3.10 -4.00 6.97
CA ALA A 16 4.30 -3.26 7.36
C ALA A 16 4.27 -2.92 8.84
N ARG A 17 5.46 -2.85 9.43
CA ARG A 17 5.63 -2.37 10.79
C ARG A 17 5.85 -0.88 10.70
N VAL A 18 4.94 -0.11 11.29
CA VAL A 18 5.00 1.35 11.23
C VAL A 18 4.99 1.90 12.64
N GLN A 19 5.93 2.79 12.93
CA GLN A 19 5.98 3.50 14.19
C GLN A 19 5.44 4.92 13.96
N PHE A 20 4.40 5.27 14.69
CA PHE A 20 3.84 6.61 14.60
C PHE A 20 4.63 7.57 15.48
N THR A 21 4.73 8.82 15.04
CA THR A 21 5.54 9.84 15.72
C THR A 21 5.05 10.20 17.12
N ASP A 22 3.77 9.97 17.40
CA ASP A 22 3.14 10.27 18.68
C ASP A 22 3.08 9.07 19.63
N SER A 23 3.69 7.95 19.23
CA SER A 23 3.64 6.72 20.00
C SER A 23 4.95 5.95 19.84
N PHE A 24 5.38 5.31 20.92
CA PHE A 24 6.52 4.40 20.86
C PHE A 24 6.15 3.01 20.37
N GLU A 25 4.87 2.78 20.13
CA GLU A 25 4.40 1.48 19.66
C GLU A 25 4.67 1.29 18.19
N VAL A 26 5.20 0.12 17.84
CA VAL A 26 5.28 -0.33 16.46
C VAL A 26 4.01 -1.09 16.16
N LYS A 27 3.25 -0.61 15.20
CA LYS A 27 1.99 -1.26 14.81
C LYS A 27 2.12 -1.88 13.44
N LYS A 28 1.44 -3.03 13.27
CA LYS A 28 1.37 -3.69 11.99
C LYS A 28 0.18 -3.13 11.21
N ARG A 29 0.44 -2.63 10.00
CA ARG A 29 -0.59 -2.00 9.18
C ARG A 29 -0.52 -2.51 7.75
N PRO A 30 -1.66 -2.72 7.10
CA PRO A 30 -1.64 -3.03 5.68
C PRO A 30 -1.32 -1.79 4.86
N ALA A 31 -0.66 -2.00 3.74
CA ALA A 31 -0.31 -0.92 2.82
C ALA A 31 -0.24 -1.47 1.40
N LEU A 32 -0.50 -0.59 0.44
CA LEU A 32 -0.39 -0.91 -0.98
C LEU A 32 0.96 -0.43 -1.49
N ILE A 33 1.71 -1.31 -2.11
CA ILE A 33 3.00 -0.93 -2.70
C ILE A 33 2.76 -0.16 -3.99
N LEU A 34 3.39 1.00 -4.09
CA LEU A 34 3.40 1.81 -5.30
C LEU A 34 4.65 1.50 -6.13
N PHE A 35 5.82 1.55 -5.51
CA PHE A 35 7.06 1.15 -6.16
C PHE A 35 8.17 0.92 -5.13
N GLU A 36 9.23 0.25 -5.57
CA GLU A 36 10.43 0.03 -4.76
C GLU A 36 11.61 0.70 -5.46
N GLU A 37 12.46 1.35 -4.68
CA GLU A 37 13.67 1.97 -5.20
C GLU A 37 14.74 1.93 -4.12
N TYR A 38 15.89 1.33 -4.46
CA TYR A 38 17.04 1.21 -3.55
C TYR A 38 16.69 0.61 -2.18
N LYS A 39 15.91 -0.47 -2.20
CA LYS A 39 15.47 -1.18 -0.98
C LYS A 39 14.54 -0.36 -0.09
N ASN A 40 14.07 0.76 -0.59
CA ASN A 40 13.00 1.53 0.04
C ASN A 40 11.72 1.27 -0.73
N VAL A 41 10.63 1.17 0.00
CA VAL A 41 9.33 0.85 -0.59
C VAL A 41 8.38 2.01 -0.34
N VAL A 42 7.83 2.54 -1.42
CA VAL A 42 6.86 3.65 -1.34
C VAL A 42 5.47 3.04 -1.37
N CYS A 43 4.67 3.37 -0.37
CA CYS A 43 3.38 2.74 -0.12
C CYS A 43 2.28 3.77 0.06
N ALA A 44 1.04 3.34 -0.21
CA ALA A 44 -0.17 4.07 0.15
C ALA A 44 -0.80 3.40 1.36
N VAL A 45 -1.28 4.20 2.29
CA VAL A 45 -1.96 3.71 3.50
C VAL A 45 -3.25 2.98 3.13
N ILE A 46 -3.51 1.87 3.81
CA ILE A 46 -4.79 1.17 3.76
C ILE A 46 -5.42 1.27 5.15
N THR A 47 -6.66 1.71 5.21
CA THR A 47 -7.38 1.86 6.47
C THR A 47 -8.72 1.14 6.42
N SER A 48 -9.14 0.60 7.56
CA SER A 48 -10.48 0.00 7.71
C SER A 48 -11.51 0.99 8.22
N ASN A 49 -11.13 2.26 8.43
CA ASN A 49 -12.05 3.28 8.93
C ASN A 49 -13.11 3.60 7.86
N PRO A 50 -14.40 3.28 8.10
CA PRO A 50 -15.45 3.46 7.08
C PRO A 50 -15.76 4.92 6.78
N LYS A 51 -15.31 5.85 7.62
CA LYS A 51 -15.51 7.28 7.40
C LYS A 51 -14.49 7.89 6.46
N MET A 52 -13.40 7.19 6.18
CA MET A 52 -12.36 7.68 5.28
C MET A 52 -12.78 7.46 3.83
N LYS A 53 -12.40 8.40 2.97
CA LYS A 53 -12.66 8.30 1.54
C LYS A 53 -11.42 7.82 0.81
N GLY A 54 -11.62 7.05 -0.23
CA GLY A 54 -10.53 6.52 -1.03
C GLY A 54 -11.01 5.38 -1.91
N ILE A 55 -10.07 4.56 -2.37
CA ILE A 55 -10.40 3.45 -3.25
C ILE A 55 -10.69 2.21 -2.41
N SER A 56 -11.87 1.63 -2.61
CA SER A 56 -12.28 0.43 -1.90
C SER A 56 -11.37 -0.75 -2.20
N ILE A 57 -11.02 -1.51 -1.17
CA ILE A 57 -10.35 -2.79 -1.31
C ILE A 57 -10.99 -3.75 -0.30
N THR A 58 -11.58 -4.84 -0.80
CA THR A 58 -12.54 -5.63 -0.04
C THR A 58 -12.00 -6.99 0.37
N LYS A 59 -12.79 -7.67 1.21
CA LYS A 59 -12.52 -9.06 1.58
C LYS A 59 -12.48 -9.97 0.36
N LYS A 60 -13.31 -9.72 -0.64
CA LYS A 60 -13.31 -10.50 -1.88
C LYS A 60 -12.00 -10.39 -2.63
N GLU A 61 -11.31 -9.27 -2.46
CA GLU A 61 -10.02 -9.02 -3.10
C GLU A 61 -8.86 -9.60 -2.31
N GLY A 62 -9.07 -9.95 -1.05
CA GLY A 62 -8.05 -10.58 -0.22
C GLY A 62 -7.82 -9.95 1.14
N MET A 63 -8.51 -8.86 1.47
CA MET A 63 -8.37 -8.21 2.77
C MET A 63 -9.07 -8.99 3.88
N ALA A 64 -8.54 -8.91 5.10
CA ALA A 64 -9.21 -9.49 6.27
C ALA A 64 -10.51 -8.76 6.59
N VAL A 65 -10.54 -7.44 6.36
CA VAL A 65 -11.73 -6.61 6.52
C VAL A 65 -11.82 -5.67 5.32
N ASN A 66 -13.04 -5.24 4.99
CA ASN A 66 -13.23 -4.25 3.94
C ASN A 66 -12.50 -2.98 4.32
N SER A 67 -11.72 -2.45 3.41
CA SER A 67 -10.79 -1.35 3.69
C SER A 67 -10.79 -0.35 2.55
N ILE A 68 -9.99 0.69 2.72
CA ILE A 68 -9.88 1.78 1.77
C ILE A 68 -8.41 2.13 1.58
N ILE A 69 -8.00 2.25 0.31
CA ILE A 69 -6.66 2.71 -0.04
C ILE A 69 -6.67 4.23 -0.08
N LYS A 70 -5.74 4.84 0.65
CA LYS A 70 -5.63 6.30 0.75
C LYS A 70 -4.47 6.78 -0.10
N LEU A 71 -4.75 7.19 -1.33
CA LEU A 71 -3.70 7.67 -2.24
C LEU A 71 -3.14 9.03 -1.84
N ASN A 72 -3.76 9.70 -0.90
CA ASN A 72 -3.23 10.96 -0.38
C ASN A 72 -2.36 10.79 0.86
N TYR A 73 -2.19 9.56 1.33
CA TYR A 73 -1.28 9.24 2.43
C TYR A 73 -0.22 8.25 1.93
N ILE A 74 0.87 8.83 1.46
CA ILE A 74 1.99 8.09 0.89
C ILE A 74 3.14 8.12 1.89
N PHE A 75 3.79 6.99 2.10
CA PHE A 75 4.93 6.92 2.99
C PHE A 75 5.97 5.97 2.42
N THR A 76 7.20 6.14 2.86
CA THR A 76 8.34 5.32 2.41
C THR A 76 8.91 4.59 3.61
N ILE A 77 9.14 3.30 3.45
CA ILE A 77 9.75 2.46 4.48
C ILE A 77 10.88 1.64 3.89
N SER A 78 11.80 1.23 4.75
CA SER A 78 12.80 0.23 4.37
C SER A 78 12.11 -1.11 4.13
N GLU A 79 12.60 -1.90 3.18
CA GLU A 79 12.06 -3.24 2.94
C GLU A 79 12.09 -4.10 4.19
N LYS A 80 13.00 -3.81 5.13
CA LYS A 80 13.11 -4.53 6.40
C LYS A 80 11.89 -4.36 7.29
N MET A 81 11.11 -3.31 7.07
CA MET A 81 9.90 -3.04 7.83
C MET A 81 8.70 -3.82 7.31
N ILE A 82 8.84 -4.50 6.19
CA ILE A 82 7.76 -5.30 5.63
C ILE A 82 7.79 -6.68 6.27
N GLU A 83 6.70 -7.06 6.91
CA GLU A 83 6.60 -8.34 7.57
C GLU A 83 6.25 -9.45 6.58
N LYS A 84 5.27 -9.20 5.71
CA LYS A 84 4.87 -10.18 4.71
C LYS A 84 4.03 -9.56 3.61
N LYS A 85 3.98 -10.24 2.47
CA LYS A 85 3.04 -9.94 1.40
C LYS A 85 1.74 -10.70 1.68
N LEU A 86 0.60 -10.04 1.43
CA LEU A 86 -0.70 -10.66 1.59
C LEU A 86 -1.24 -11.18 0.26
N PHE A 87 -1.27 -10.34 -0.75
CA PHE A 87 -1.78 -10.67 -2.09
C PHE A 87 -1.46 -9.53 -3.05
N SER A 88 -1.75 -9.74 -4.32
CA SER A 88 -1.66 -8.70 -5.34
C SER A 88 -3.06 -8.34 -5.81
N ILE A 89 -3.31 -7.04 -6.01
CA ILE A 89 -4.59 -6.60 -6.56
C ILE A 89 -4.69 -6.95 -8.05
N SER A 90 -5.91 -6.97 -8.58
CA SER A 90 -6.13 -7.29 -9.99
C SER A 90 -5.56 -6.21 -10.91
N LYS A 91 -5.37 -6.58 -12.18
CA LYS A 91 -4.93 -5.63 -13.20
C LYS A 91 -5.92 -4.48 -13.36
N GLU A 92 -7.22 -4.79 -13.30
CA GLU A 92 -8.26 -3.77 -13.40
C GLU A 92 -8.16 -2.78 -12.24
N LYS A 93 -7.95 -3.28 -11.03
CA LYS A 93 -7.78 -2.41 -9.86
C LYS A 93 -6.51 -1.57 -10.00
N CYS A 94 -5.43 -2.13 -10.51
CA CYS A 94 -4.20 -1.38 -10.77
C CYS A 94 -4.45 -0.21 -11.72
N GLU A 95 -5.23 -0.43 -12.77
CA GLU A 95 -5.56 0.63 -13.73
C GLU A 95 -6.40 1.72 -13.09
N VAL A 96 -7.36 1.35 -12.23
CA VAL A 96 -8.17 2.32 -11.48
C VAL A 96 -7.26 3.19 -10.61
N ILE A 97 -6.33 2.57 -9.90
CA ILE A 97 -5.43 3.29 -9.00
C ILE A 97 -4.52 4.24 -9.79
N LYS A 98 -3.96 3.79 -10.91
CA LYS A 98 -3.13 4.64 -11.76
C LYS A 98 -3.89 5.87 -12.22
N LYS A 99 -5.11 5.66 -12.70
CA LYS A 99 -5.95 6.74 -13.18
C LYS A 99 -6.28 7.75 -12.09
N GLU A 100 -6.67 7.27 -10.91
CA GLU A 100 -6.96 8.13 -9.78
C GLU A 100 -5.73 8.92 -9.33
N PHE A 101 -4.57 8.26 -9.33
CA PHE A 101 -3.33 8.90 -8.94
C PHE A 101 -2.94 10.01 -9.92
N LEU A 102 -3.05 9.74 -11.22
CA LEU A 102 -2.78 10.74 -12.25
C LEU A 102 -3.73 11.93 -12.14
N ASN A 103 -5.01 11.68 -11.86
CA ASN A 103 -5.98 12.75 -11.67
C ASN A 103 -5.60 13.69 -10.53
N LYS A 104 -4.93 13.19 -9.50
CA LYS A 104 -4.49 14.02 -8.37
C LYS A 104 -3.32 14.92 -8.73
N LEU A 105 -2.61 14.62 -9.81
CA LEU A 105 -1.46 15.40 -10.26
C LEU A 105 -1.84 16.52 -11.22
N ASP A 106 -3.06 16.52 -11.70
CA ASP A 106 -3.56 17.55 -12.63
C ASP A 106 -4.03 18.81 -11.91
#